data_db10d1c5d22bd9b17ff2b6e7d18527c1
#
_entry.id   db10d1c5d22bd9b17ff2b6e7d18527c1
#
_cell.length_a   1.000
_cell.length_b   1.000
_cell.length_c   1.000
_cell.angle_alpha   90.00
_cell.angle_beta   90.00
_cell.angle_gamma   90.00
#
_symmetry.space_group_name_H-M   'P 1'
#
loop_
_entity.id
_entity.type
_entity.pdbx_description
1 polymer ?
#
loop_
_entity_poly.entity_id
_entity_poly.type
_entity_poly.pdbx_seq_one_letter_code
_entity_poly.pdbx_strand_id
1 'polypeptide(L)'
;MEKPYLLYDMFLFITSKVYRSSSIMPKHFFLLILFFIISPLALSSTLIVKVSGDLPQEAIQNINAYLGTTPENKSEQAAFVFTAKKKTLNALNALGYYRAVVTNIMSDVVDKDTQTLLINIILNPPTLISKLEVIIAGDANNDTAFSEFLKKNPIVTGDILHHGIYEQFKTDLVSLGLERGYFDSKFIKSTIAIHKSLNNAEIIVHFDSGPRYRFGEIKYNDLDIETKVLKPFITFNKGDFYQQTLLQNLQNELDETQYFSNVVVRPETEHSTNNMLPIDVSLEKAKRHQLDFGLGYVTDTKENFSFGWKTPLVNRYGHRQETKLSYSKINPTGYFIYSIPLTHPNNDVLQLKAVLEENDFADLTSKFMSFQMGRVYFENEVLRQPYLRHLTEEWRTDGIYDDASYFIPGLTWSDKEWQGSVLDPSHGFRQYYNLEGSYEKLYSEISFLRFNARWKYISLLAPKHRFVTRAEVGYVIVKNNVGAELSPSLRFYAGGDQSIRGFAYQSVGPKLTLSQGSNAGEKIVTGGTNMLVASVEYQYYFTNHWRGALFADGGSVNNQDKLDFVYSIGSGIHYISPIGPIRFALGYPLSAENPSWRVHFSIGAEL
;
A
#
# COMPACT_ATOMS: atom_id res chain seq x y z
N MET A 1 10.04 2.32 -5.69
CA MET A 1 9.87 1.11 -4.86
C MET A 1 9.45 1.58 -3.48
N GLU A 2 8.17 1.40 -3.15
CA GLU A 2 7.65 1.82 -1.84
C GLU A 2 8.08 0.79 -0.80
N LYS A 3 8.75 1.26 0.25
CA LYS A 3 9.11 0.45 1.41
C LYS A 3 7.87 0.13 2.25
N PRO A 4 7.77 -1.08 2.82
CA PRO A 4 6.62 -1.49 3.61
C PRO A 4 6.54 -0.77 4.94
N TYR A 5 5.39 -0.15 5.21
CA TYR A 5 5.03 0.26 6.57
C TYR A 5 4.84 -0.97 7.45
N LEU A 6 5.52 -0.96 8.59
CA LEU A 6 5.34 -1.95 9.66
C LEU A 6 3.90 -1.90 10.17
N LEU A 7 3.25 -3.08 10.15
CA LEU A 7 2.07 -3.48 10.93
C LEU A 7 1.24 -2.33 11.54
N TYR A 8 0.30 -1.80 10.75
CA TYR A 8 -0.82 -1.07 11.30
C TYR A 8 -2.11 -1.87 11.07
N ASP A 9 -2.65 -2.40 12.13
CA ASP A 9 -4.06 -2.73 12.21
C ASP A 9 -4.84 -1.42 12.15
N MET A 10 -5.37 -1.08 10.98
CA MET A 10 -6.18 0.12 10.79
C MET A 10 -7.61 -0.18 11.24
N PHE A 11 -7.94 0.27 12.45
CA PHE A 11 -9.30 0.25 12.97
C PHE A 11 -10.10 1.46 12.47
N LEU A 12 -11.35 1.20 12.13
CA LEU A 12 -12.32 2.13 11.57
C LEU A 12 -12.62 3.31 12.50
N PHE A 13 -12.53 4.53 11.97
CA PHE A 13 -13.20 5.69 12.52
C PHE A 13 -14.64 5.79 11.99
N ILE A 14 -15.62 5.51 12.83
CA ILE A 14 -16.99 5.95 12.59
C ILE A 14 -17.30 7.06 13.59
N THR A 15 -17.20 8.31 13.15
CA THR A 15 -17.77 9.44 13.89
C THR A 15 -19.25 9.58 13.56
N SER A 16 -20.13 8.98 14.37
CA SER A 16 -21.55 9.33 14.35
C SER A 16 -21.78 10.56 15.26
N LYS A 17 -21.88 11.75 14.67
CA LYS A 17 -22.50 12.89 15.34
C LYS A 17 -24.01 12.67 15.39
N VAL A 18 -24.50 12.15 16.49
CA VAL A 18 -25.93 12.19 16.81
C VAL A 18 -26.24 13.58 17.38
N TYR A 19 -26.80 14.44 16.57
CA TYR A 19 -27.51 15.64 17.05
C TYR A 19 -28.95 15.27 17.35
N ARG A 20 -29.27 15.18 18.64
CA ARG A 20 -30.65 15.32 19.10
C ARG A 20 -30.98 16.81 19.16
N SER A 21 -31.90 17.26 18.34
CA SER A 21 -32.64 18.51 18.58
C SER A 21 -34.08 18.27 18.16
N SER A 22 -34.91 18.40 19.16
CA SER A 22 -36.35 18.31 19.10
C SER A 22 -36.97 19.59 18.53
N SER A 23 -38.03 19.39 17.74
CA SER A 23 -39.22 20.22 17.57
C SER A 23 -39.15 21.54 16.80
N ILE A 24 -40.20 21.66 15.98
CA ILE A 24 -40.80 22.85 15.33
C ILE A 24 -40.36 23.07 13.88
N MET A 25 -41.07 22.41 12.95
CA MET A 25 -41.11 22.80 11.54
C MET A 25 -42.04 24.03 11.40
N PRO A 26 -41.57 25.15 10.87
CA PRO A 26 -42.46 26.25 10.47
C PRO A 26 -43.07 25.93 9.10
N LYS A 27 -44.39 26.17 9.00
CA LYS A 27 -45.25 25.97 7.82
C LYS A 27 -44.88 26.73 6.54
N HIS A 28 -43.72 27.37 6.49
CA HIS A 28 -43.23 28.14 5.33
C HIS A 28 -42.23 27.41 4.46
N PHE A 29 -41.87 26.15 4.79
CA PHE A 29 -40.93 25.36 3.97
C PHE A 29 -41.56 24.78 2.69
N PHE A 30 -42.90 24.72 2.64
CA PHE A 30 -43.64 24.23 1.46
C PHE A 30 -43.81 25.27 0.34
N LEU A 31 -43.66 26.57 0.65
CA LEU A 31 -43.78 27.63 -0.36
C LEU A 31 -42.49 27.90 -1.12
N LEU A 32 -41.33 27.47 -0.61
CA LEU A 32 -40.03 27.65 -1.27
C LEU A 32 -39.74 26.58 -2.31
N ILE A 33 -40.38 25.42 -2.24
CA ILE A 33 -40.26 24.35 -3.24
C ILE A 33 -41.09 24.63 -4.50
N LEU A 34 -42.15 25.45 -4.38
CA LEU A 34 -42.99 25.79 -5.55
C LEU A 34 -42.38 26.89 -6.44
N PHE A 35 -41.38 27.65 -5.96
CA PHE A 35 -40.73 28.71 -6.74
C PHE A 35 -39.52 28.20 -7.55
N PHE A 36 -39.07 26.97 -7.31
CA PHE A 36 -37.95 26.36 -8.08
C PHE A 36 -38.42 25.54 -9.30
N ILE A 37 -39.74 25.41 -9.55
CA ILE A 37 -40.28 24.62 -10.68
C ILE A 37 -40.64 25.52 -11.89
N ILE A 38 -40.48 26.84 -11.77
CA ILE A 38 -40.64 27.74 -12.92
C ILE A 38 -39.26 28.35 -13.22
N SER A 39 -38.24 27.49 -13.46
CA SER A 39 -37.15 27.90 -14.30
C SER A 39 -37.69 28.00 -15.73
N PRO A 40 -37.51 29.11 -16.44
CA PRO A 40 -37.84 29.13 -17.87
C PRO A 40 -37.04 27.98 -18.50
N LEU A 41 -37.71 27.07 -19.17
CA LEU A 41 -37.11 26.15 -20.12
C LEU A 41 -36.33 27.01 -21.10
N ALA A 42 -35.05 27.24 -20.82
CA ALA A 42 -34.14 27.77 -21.81
C ALA A 42 -34.19 26.73 -22.95
N LEU A 43 -34.70 27.11 -24.08
CA LEU A 43 -34.64 26.34 -25.31
C LEU A 43 -33.17 26.16 -25.62
N SER A 44 -32.59 25.07 -25.11
CA SER A 44 -31.21 24.67 -25.36
C SER A 44 -31.15 24.20 -26.79
N SER A 45 -30.51 24.97 -27.67
CA SER A 45 -30.24 24.52 -29.03
C SER A 45 -29.07 23.54 -28.99
N THR A 46 -29.29 22.32 -29.45
CA THR A 46 -28.26 21.28 -29.46
C THR A 46 -27.42 21.37 -30.73
N LEU A 47 -26.10 21.59 -30.58
CA LEU A 47 -25.14 21.50 -31.69
C LEU A 47 -24.50 20.11 -31.70
N ILE A 48 -24.80 19.34 -32.75
CA ILE A 48 -24.18 18.04 -32.99
C ILE A 48 -22.99 18.22 -33.94
N VAL A 49 -21.81 17.76 -33.55
CA VAL A 49 -20.63 17.77 -34.40
C VAL A 49 -20.39 16.37 -34.95
N LYS A 50 -20.34 16.26 -36.29
CA LYS A 50 -20.01 15.01 -36.98
C LYS A 50 -18.74 15.21 -37.79
N VAL A 51 -17.74 14.37 -37.53
CA VAL A 51 -16.48 14.32 -38.26
C VAL A 51 -16.61 13.19 -39.32
N SER A 52 -16.30 13.49 -40.57
CA SER A 52 -16.40 12.56 -41.70
C SER A 52 -15.10 12.55 -42.51
N GLY A 53 -14.69 11.38 -42.96
CA GLY A 53 -13.47 11.11 -43.71
C GLY A 53 -12.90 9.74 -43.36
N ASP A 54 -11.95 9.26 -44.17
CA ASP A 54 -11.16 8.06 -43.82
C ASP A 54 -10.06 8.49 -42.86
N LEU A 55 -10.33 8.36 -41.55
CA LEU A 55 -9.50 8.90 -40.46
C LEU A 55 -9.05 7.78 -39.53
N PRO A 56 -7.75 7.74 -39.17
CA PRO A 56 -7.29 6.93 -38.05
C PRO A 56 -8.00 7.33 -36.76
N GLN A 57 -8.18 6.37 -35.85
CA GLN A 57 -8.86 6.61 -34.57
C GLN A 57 -8.18 7.71 -33.74
N GLU A 58 -6.85 7.77 -33.78
CA GLU A 58 -6.04 8.80 -33.12
C GLU A 58 -6.36 10.21 -33.63
N ALA A 59 -6.55 10.35 -34.95
CA ALA A 59 -6.93 11.64 -35.55
C ALA A 59 -8.32 12.09 -35.08
N ILE A 60 -9.29 11.17 -34.98
CA ILE A 60 -10.63 11.46 -34.46
C ILE A 60 -10.56 11.90 -32.99
N GLN A 61 -9.78 11.18 -32.15
CA GLN A 61 -9.59 11.53 -30.75
C GLN A 61 -8.94 12.91 -30.60
N ASN A 62 -7.89 13.19 -31.36
CA ASN A 62 -7.19 14.47 -31.31
C ASN A 62 -8.08 15.63 -31.80
N ILE A 63 -8.86 15.44 -32.88
CA ILE A 63 -9.82 16.43 -33.34
C ILE A 63 -10.84 16.74 -32.25
N ASN A 64 -11.40 15.71 -31.59
CA ASN A 64 -12.37 15.92 -30.52
C ASN A 64 -11.74 16.66 -29.31
N ALA A 65 -10.49 16.35 -28.96
CA ALA A 65 -9.76 17.04 -27.91
C ALA A 65 -9.54 18.53 -28.23
N TYR A 66 -9.17 18.87 -29.45
CA TYR A 66 -8.99 20.25 -29.89
C TYR A 66 -10.30 21.04 -30.06
N LEU A 67 -11.38 20.40 -30.49
CA LEU A 67 -12.69 21.01 -30.55
C LEU A 67 -13.24 21.33 -29.18
N GLY A 68 -13.06 20.41 -28.22
CA GLY A 68 -13.62 20.51 -26.87
C GLY A 68 -15.12 20.17 -26.84
N THR A 69 -15.78 20.48 -25.71
CA THR A 69 -17.22 20.29 -25.54
C THR A 69 -18.02 21.28 -26.39
N THR A 70 -19.11 20.80 -27.01
CA THR A 70 -20.05 21.66 -27.75
C THR A 70 -20.80 22.59 -26.78
N PRO A 71 -20.82 23.90 -27.06
CA PRO A 71 -21.54 24.86 -26.20
C PRO A 71 -23.06 24.72 -26.33
N GLU A 72 -23.77 25.00 -25.24
CA GLU A 72 -25.24 25.03 -25.19
C GLU A 72 -25.83 26.38 -25.65
N ASN A 73 -25.05 27.45 -25.57
CA ASN A 73 -25.47 28.80 -25.89
C ASN A 73 -25.29 29.10 -27.41
N LYS A 74 -26.30 29.63 -28.08
CA LYS A 74 -26.26 29.97 -29.52
C LYS A 74 -25.13 30.91 -29.91
N SER A 75 -24.78 31.89 -29.09
CA SER A 75 -23.68 32.81 -29.39
C SER A 75 -22.32 32.10 -29.35
N GLU A 76 -22.14 31.19 -28.38
CA GLU A 76 -20.93 30.38 -28.26
C GLU A 76 -20.85 29.31 -29.33
N GLN A 77 -22.00 28.75 -29.78
CA GLN A 77 -22.08 27.82 -30.90
C GLN A 77 -21.61 28.47 -32.21
N ALA A 78 -21.98 29.73 -32.46
CA ALA A 78 -21.50 30.47 -33.64
C ALA A 78 -19.97 30.65 -33.61
N ALA A 79 -19.39 31.01 -32.45
CA ALA A 79 -17.95 31.11 -32.24
C ALA A 79 -17.24 29.75 -32.38
N PHE A 80 -17.86 28.67 -31.86
CA PHE A 80 -17.38 27.30 -32.00
C PHE A 80 -17.31 26.90 -33.47
N VAL A 81 -18.38 27.08 -34.25
CA VAL A 81 -18.45 26.77 -35.68
C VAL A 81 -17.41 27.55 -36.48
N PHE A 82 -17.24 28.84 -36.18
CA PHE A 82 -16.26 29.69 -36.83
C PHE A 82 -14.83 29.18 -36.60
N THR A 83 -14.52 28.71 -35.38
CA THR A 83 -13.18 28.25 -35.00
C THR A 83 -12.94 26.77 -35.32
N ALA A 84 -13.99 25.97 -35.54
CA ALA A 84 -13.93 24.50 -35.72
C ALA A 84 -12.95 24.08 -36.83
N LYS A 85 -13.00 24.72 -38.00
CA LYS A 85 -12.06 24.42 -39.10
C LYS A 85 -10.61 24.62 -38.69
N LYS A 86 -10.28 25.74 -38.03
CA LYS A 86 -8.92 26.04 -37.60
C LYS A 86 -8.47 25.06 -36.50
N LYS A 87 -9.34 24.74 -35.55
CA LYS A 87 -9.06 23.76 -34.50
C LYS A 87 -8.82 22.37 -35.06
N THR A 88 -9.65 21.92 -36.02
CA THR A 88 -9.48 20.64 -36.73
C THR A 88 -8.16 20.59 -37.51
N LEU A 89 -7.81 21.64 -38.25
CA LEU A 89 -6.52 21.72 -38.93
C LEU A 89 -5.34 21.66 -37.96
N ASN A 90 -5.42 22.37 -36.81
CA ASN A 90 -4.38 22.32 -35.81
C ASN A 90 -4.22 20.91 -35.21
N ALA A 91 -5.35 20.23 -34.94
CA ALA A 91 -5.36 18.85 -34.47
C ALA A 91 -4.67 17.90 -35.48
N LEU A 92 -4.97 18.04 -36.76
CA LEU A 92 -4.37 17.23 -37.83
C LEU A 92 -2.90 17.56 -38.04
N ASN A 93 -2.51 18.84 -37.98
CA ASN A 93 -1.13 19.29 -38.08
C ASN A 93 -0.28 18.70 -36.94
N ALA A 94 -0.84 18.61 -35.72
CA ALA A 94 -0.15 18.01 -34.56
C ALA A 94 0.20 16.53 -34.79
N LEU A 95 -0.53 15.83 -35.65
CA LEU A 95 -0.28 14.46 -36.09
C LEU A 95 0.46 14.34 -37.42
N GLY A 96 1.01 15.45 -37.95
CA GLY A 96 1.77 15.47 -39.20
C GLY A 96 0.96 15.66 -40.47
N TYR A 97 -0.35 15.82 -40.44
CA TYR A 97 -1.19 15.98 -41.63
C TYR A 97 -1.31 17.43 -42.08
N TYR A 98 -0.19 18.05 -42.47
CA TYR A 98 -0.12 19.48 -42.87
C TYR A 98 -0.77 19.79 -44.22
N ARG A 99 -1.07 18.77 -45.00
CA ARG A 99 -1.74 18.88 -46.30
C ARG A 99 -3.20 18.50 -46.22
N ALA A 100 -3.75 18.26 -45.02
CA ALA A 100 -5.14 17.95 -44.82
C ALA A 100 -6.04 19.08 -45.31
N VAL A 101 -7.14 18.71 -45.97
CA VAL A 101 -8.18 19.64 -46.41
C VAL A 101 -9.40 19.46 -45.55
N VAL A 102 -9.83 20.53 -44.89
CA VAL A 102 -10.99 20.55 -43.99
C VAL A 102 -12.05 21.49 -44.57
N THR A 103 -13.26 20.99 -44.74
CA THR A 103 -14.44 21.75 -45.13
C THR A 103 -15.53 21.60 -44.08
N ASN A 104 -16.08 22.73 -43.63
CA ASN A 104 -17.20 22.75 -42.70
C ASN A 104 -18.50 22.97 -43.51
N ILE A 105 -19.49 22.11 -43.28
CA ILE A 105 -20.83 22.24 -43.83
C ILE A 105 -21.81 22.30 -42.68
N MET A 106 -22.56 23.40 -42.59
CA MET A 106 -23.73 23.47 -41.71
C MET A 106 -24.89 22.83 -42.45
N SER A 107 -25.46 21.78 -41.89
CA SER A 107 -26.68 21.20 -42.41
C SER A 107 -27.88 21.87 -41.74
N ASP A 108 -28.82 22.34 -42.52
CA ASP A 108 -30.09 22.82 -42.05
C ASP A 108 -30.88 21.70 -41.35
N VAL A 109 -31.49 22.07 -40.32
CA VAL A 109 -32.29 21.47 -39.27
C VAL A 109 -33.28 20.41 -39.76
N VAL A 110 -33.18 19.23 -39.14
CA VAL A 110 -34.27 18.24 -39.15
C VAL A 110 -35.32 18.59 -38.09
N ASP A 111 -34.91 19.40 -37.07
CA ASP A 111 -35.80 19.89 -36.03
C ASP A 111 -35.37 21.32 -35.62
N LYS A 112 -36.34 22.22 -35.25
CA LYS A 112 -36.09 23.65 -35.01
C LYS A 112 -35.00 23.95 -33.96
N ASP A 113 -34.61 22.98 -33.15
CA ASP A 113 -33.69 23.14 -32.00
C ASP A 113 -32.38 22.37 -32.12
N THR A 114 -32.14 21.63 -33.25
CA THR A 114 -30.92 20.85 -33.41
C THR A 114 -30.19 21.27 -34.69
N GLN A 115 -28.95 21.74 -34.56
CA GLN A 115 -28.06 22.06 -35.68
C GLN A 115 -26.95 21.00 -35.82
N THR A 116 -26.56 20.62 -37.02
CA THR A 116 -25.45 19.70 -37.24
C THR A 116 -24.30 20.40 -37.96
N LEU A 117 -23.12 20.42 -37.32
CA LEU A 117 -21.88 20.80 -38.00
C LEU A 117 -21.21 19.55 -38.54
N LEU A 118 -21.16 19.42 -39.85
CA LEU A 118 -20.43 18.37 -40.55
C LEU A 118 -19.03 18.87 -40.92
N ILE A 119 -18.00 18.22 -40.42
CA ILE A 119 -16.60 18.52 -40.72
C ILE A 119 -16.07 17.41 -41.62
N ASN A 120 -15.96 17.72 -42.92
CA ASN A 120 -15.42 16.78 -43.90
C ASN A 120 -13.90 16.96 -44.03
N ILE A 121 -13.17 15.85 -43.95
CA ILE A 121 -11.71 15.83 -43.90
C ILE A 121 -11.16 14.90 -44.98
N ILE A 122 -10.18 15.41 -45.74
CA ILE A 122 -9.32 14.64 -46.62
C ILE A 122 -7.90 14.77 -46.04
N LEU A 123 -7.31 13.67 -45.51
CA LEU A 123 -6.04 13.73 -44.82
C LEU A 123 -4.86 14.06 -45.71
N ASN A 124 -4.80 13.50 -46.91
CA ASN A 124 -3.58 13.46 -47.70
C ASN A 124 -2.40 12.75 -46.98
N PRO A 125 -1.31 12.39 -47.67
CA PRO A 125 -0.18 11.73 -47.02
C PRO A 125 0.42 12.56 -45.88
N PRO A 126 0.79 11.93 -44.73
CA PRO A 126 1.40 12.61 -43.62
C PRO A 126 2.80 13.14 -43.95
N THR A 127 3.23 14.15 -43.25
CA THR A 127 4.57 14.75 -43.37
C THR A 127 5.59 13.86 -42.66
N LEU A 128 6.64 13.48 -43.38
CA LEU A 128 7.72 12.63 -42.84
C LEU A 128 8.89 13.48 -42.37
N ILE A 129 9.58 12.96 -41.36
CA ILE A 129 10.81 13.57 -40.83
C ILE A 129 11.96 13.27 -41.79
N SER A 130 12.47 14.29 -42.50
CA SER A 130 13.60 14.16 -43.43
C SER A 130 14.96 14.32 -42.77
N LYS A 131 15.03 15.10 -41.67
CA LYS A 131 16.24 15.33 -40.91
C LYS A 131 15.92 15.45 -39.43
N LEU A 132 16.72 14.77 -38.60
CA LEU A 132 16.74 14.93 -37.15
C LEU A 132 18.16 15.30 -36.72
N GLU A 133 18.28 16.44 -36.06
CA GLU A 133 19.53 16.92 -35.48
C GLU A 133 19.31 17.17 -33.99
N VAL A 134 19.97 16.37 -33.12
CA VAL A 134 19.94 16.55 -31.68
C VAL A 134 21.37 16.76 -31.20
N ILE A 135 21.63 17.93 -30.59
CA ILE A 135 22.93 18.29 -30.04
C ILE A 135 22.75 18.57 -28.55
N ILE A 136 23.55 17.88 -27.72
CA ILE A 136 23.68 18.13 -26.29
C ILE A 136 25.01 18.86 -26.07
N ALA A 137 24.94 20.05 -25.52
CA ALA A 137 26.12 20.86 -25.14
C ALA A 137 26.20 20.95 -23.60
N GLY A 138 27.31 21.53 -23.10
CA GLY A 138 27.58 21.63 -21.67
C GLY A 138 28.09 20.30 -21.07
N ASP A 139 28.07 20.19 -19.75
CA ASP A 139 28.62 19.03 -19.02
C ASP A 139 27.85 17.73 -19.30
N ALA A 140 26.58 17.82 -19.70
CA ALA A 140 25.75 16.65 -20.04
C ALA A 140 26.24 15.90 -21.28
N ASN A 141 27.05 16.51 -22.14
CA ASN A 141 27.62 15.84 -23.29
C ASN A 141 28.49 14.62 -22.90
N ASN A 142 29.06 14.64 -21.70
CA ASN A 142 29.87 13.57 -21.15
C ASN A 142 29.12 12.67 -20.16
N ASP A 143 27.83 12.94 -19.92
CA ASP A 143 27.01 12.15 -19.00
C ASP A 143 26.34 10.97 -19.73
N THR A 144 26.66 9.76 -19.28
CA THR A 144 26.16 8.51 -19.87
C THR A 144 24.64 8.42 -19.91
N ALA A 145 23.94 9.04 -18.94
CA ALA A 145 22.48 9.02 -18.91
C ALA A 145 21.85 9.76 -20.11
N PHE A 146 22.46 10.86 -20.57
CA PHE A 146 22.00 11.54 -21.76
C PHE A 146 22.28 10.74 -23.04
N SER A 147 23.41 10.07 -23.12
CA SER A 147 23.71 9.20 -24.23
C SER A 147 22.80 7.99 -24.30
N GLU A 148 22.40 7.42 -23.16
CA GLU A 148 21.43 6.34 -23.08
C GLU A 148 20.01 6.81 -23.41
N PHE A 149 19.64 8.01 -22.96
CA PHE A 149 18.38 8.65 -23.31
C PHE A 149 18.27 8.86 -24.82
N LEU A 150 19.31 9.38 -25.48
CA LEU A 150 19.33 9.58 -26.94
C LEU A 150 19.28 8.26 -27.73
N LYS A 151 19.84 7.17 -27.23
CA LYS A 151 19.70 5.84 -27.86
C LYS A 151 18.26 5.32 -27.87
N LYS A 152 17.44 5.76 -26.92
CA LYS A 152 16.02 5.41 -26.80
C LYS A 152 15.10 6.47 -27.41
N ASN A 153 15.65 7.41 -28.18
CA ASN A 153 14.90 8.49 -28.78
C ASN A 153 13.73 7.95 -29.63
N PRO A 154 12.48 8.35 -29.33
CA PRO A 154 11.31 7.89 -30.08
C PRO A 154 11.15 8.58 -31.44
N ILE A 155 11.97 9.60 -31.73
CA ILE A 155 11.92 10.36 -32.99
C ILE A 155 12.97 9.79 -33.94
N VAL A 156 12.53 9.27 -35.10
CA VAL A 156 13.40 8.67 -36.11
C VAL A 156 13.18 9.34 -37.45
N THR A 157 14.28 9.49 -38.21
CA THR A 157 14.17 9.98 -39.62
C THR A 157 13.42 8.97 -40.46
N GLY A 158 12.43 9.42 -41.23
CA GLY A 158 11.53 8.60 -42.00
C GLY A 158 10.16 8.37 -41.36
N ASP A 159 10.02 8.59 -40.07
CA ASP A 159 8.74 8.48 -39.38
C ASP A 159 7.83 9.69 -39.64
N ILE A 160 6.55 9.52 -39.34
CA ILE A 160 5.56 10.59 -39.39
C ILE A 160 5.88 11.63 -38.32
N LEU A 161 5.85 12.91 -38.69
CA LEU A 161 6.01 14.00 -37.75
C LEU A 161 4.84 14.00 -36.75
N HIS A 162 5.14 13.90 -35.47
CA HIS A 162 4.17 13.93 -34.39
C HIS A 162 4.59 14.96 -33.32
N HIS A 163 3.81 16.04 -33.18
CA HIS A 163 4.16 17.11 -32.24
C HIS A 163 4.15 16.64 -30.76
N GLY A 164 3.22 15.78 -30.38
CA GLY A 164 3.16 15.25 -29.02
C GLY A 164 4.43 14.50 -28.65
N ILE A 165 4.96 13.67 -29.54
CA ILE A 165 6.22 12.93 -29.33
C ILE A 165 7.40 13.90 -29.24
N TYR A 166 7.43 14.94 -30.07
CA TYR A 166 8.47 15.97 -30.02
C TYR A 166 8.44 16.77 -28.72
N GLU A 167 7.28 17.23 -28.26
CA GLU A 167 7.16 17.97 -27.00
C GLU A 167 7.47 17.08 -25.80
N GLN A 168 7.04 15.81 -25.81
CA GLN A 168 7.38 14.84 -24.77
C GLN A 168 8.88 14.60 -24.70
N PHE A 169 9.54 14.39 -25.84
CA PHE A 169 11.00 14.26 -25.92
C PHE A 169 11.73 15.45 -25.28
N LYS A 170 11.28 16.67 -25.56
CA LYS A 170 11.86 17.89 -24.93
C LYS A 170 11.62 17.95 -23.42
N THR A 171 10.41 17.59 -23.00
CA THR A 171 10.05 17.54 -21.57
C THR A 171 10.89 16.51 -20.83
N ASP A 172 11.04 15.31 -21.40
CA ASP A 172 11.84 14.25 -20.82
C ASP A 172 13.32 14.62 -20.74
N LEU A 173 13.84 15.32 -21.75
CA LEU A 173 15.22 15.81 -21.77
C LEU A 173 15.47 16.86 -20.67
N VAL A 174 14.54 17.79 -20.45
CA VAL A 174 14.62 18.77 -19.36
C VAL A 174 14.49 18.06 -18.02
N SER A 175 13.55 17.13 -17.89
CA SER A 175 13.36 16.37 -16.64
C SER A 175 14.61 15.57 -16.27
N LEU A 176 15.23 14.89 -17.24
CA LEU A 176 16.50 14.21 -17.04
C LEU A 176 17.60 15.18 -16.56
N GLY A 177 17.64 16.39 -17.16
CA GLY A 177 18.55 17.45 -16.72
C GLY A 177 18.34 17.84 -15.26
N LEU A 178 17.11 18.12 -14.85
CA LEU A 178 16.77 18.50 -13.48
C LEU A 178 17.05 17.38 -12.49
N GLU A 179 16.70 16.13 -12.82
CA GLU A 179 16.98 14.95 -12.00
C GLU A 179 18.47 14.78 -11.69
N ARG A 180 19.33 15.19 -12.61
CA ARG A 180 20.78 15.01 -12.53
C ARG A 180 21.53 16.27 -12.12
N GLY A 181 20.83 17.40 -11.87
CA GLY A 181 21.41 18.63 -11.36
C GLY A 181 21.91 19.60 -12.43
N TYR A 182 21.30 19.59 -13.60
CA TYR A 182 21.57 20.58 -14.66
C TYR A 182 20.48 21.67 -14.63
N PHE A 183 20.51 22.52 -13.60
CA PHE A 183 19.46 23.51 -13.34
C PHE A 183 19.49 24.71 -14.30
N ASP A 184 20.64 24.99 -14.92
CA ASP A 184 20.79 26.08 -15.91
C ASP A 184 20.50 25.63 -17.33
N SER A 185 19.94 24.41 -17.49
CA SER A 185 19.69 23.86 -18.80
C SER A 185 18.66 24.64 -19.60
N LYS A 186 18.91 24.78 -20.89
CA LYS A 186 18.04 25.52 -21.83
C LYS A 186 18.14 24.98 -23.24
N PHE A 187 17.09 25.20 -24.01
CA PHE A 187 17.16 24.98 -25.45
C PHE A 187 17.75 26.23 -26.14
N ILE A 188 18.90 26.06 -26.78
CA ILE A 188 19.49 27.09 -27.65
C ILE A 188 18.68 27.15 -28.95
N LYS A 189 18.27 26.02 -29.46
CA LYS A 189 17.39 25.87 -30.62
C LYS A 189 16.47 24.69 -30.46
N SER A 190 15.18 24.89 -30.72
CA SER A 190 14.19 23.81 -30.74
C SER A 190 13.12 24.15 -31.77
N THR A 191 13.32 23.66 -33.00
CA THR A 191 12.49 24.04 -34.14
C THR A 191 12.09 22.83 -34.97
N ILE A 192 10.86 22.89 -35.50
CA ILE A 192 10.37 22.01 -36.56
C ILE A 192 10.17 22.88 -37.81
N ALA A 193 10.98 22.67 -38.81
CA ALA A 193 10.83 23.34 -40.11
C ALA A 193 10.02 22.44 -41.06
N ILE A 194 8.87 22.93 -41.50
CA ILE A 194 7.93 22.16 -42.34
C ILE A 194 7.98 22.64 -43.78
N HIS A 195 8.35 21.76 -44.68
CA HIS A 195 8.40 21.98 -46.13
C HIS A 195 7.15 21.41 -46.81
N LYS A 196 6.06 22.18 -46.81
CA LYS A 196 4.75 21.71 -47.34
C LYS A 196 4.80 21.21 -48.78
N SER A 197 5.62 21.83 -49.63
CA SER A 197 5.80 21.43 -51.03
C SER A 197 6.41 20.04 -51.18
N LEU A 198 7.38 19.72 -50.34
CA LEU A 198 8.10 18.43 -50.28
C LEU A 198 7.42 17.40 -49.37
N ASN A 199 6.43 17.81 -48.62
CA ASN A 199 5.75 17.02 -47.56
C ASN A 199 6.71 16.38 -46.56
N ASN A 200 7.73 17.12 -46.14
CA ASN A 200 8.70 16.69 -45.17
C ASN A 200 8.95 17.75 -44.10
N ALA A 201 9.60 17.34 -43.00
CA ALA A 201 9.97 18.21 -41.88
C ALA A 201 11.41 17.96 -41.44
N GLU A 202 12.08 19.02 -40.99
CA GLU A 202 13.36 18.95 -40.34
C GLU A 202 13.20 19.31 -38.85
N ILE A 203 13.74 18.49 -37.97
CA ILE A 203 13.73 18.71 -36.51
C ILE A 203 15.14 19.04 -36.07
N ILE A 204 15.29 20.17 -35.36
CA ILE A 204 16.57 20.61 -34.80
C ILE A 204 16.35 20.90 -33.32
N VAL A 205 17.08 20.19 -32.46
CA VAL A 205 17.08 20.34 -31.00
C VAL A 205 18.52 20.54 -30.53
N HIS A 206 18.86 21.74 -30.12
CA HIS A 206 20.14 22.05 -29.48
C HIS A 206 19.86 22.38 -28.01
N PHE A 207 20.26 21.49 -27.13
CA PHE A 207 20.09 21.59 -25.70
C PHE A 207 21.45 21.86 -25.04
N ASP A 208 21.56 22.97 -24.31
CA ASP A 208 22.72 23.28 -23.49
C ASP A 208 22.35 22.98 -22.03
N SER A 209 23.06 22.02 -21.43
CA SER A 209 22.83 21.63 -20.05
C SER A 209 23.37 22.64 -19.04
N GLY A 210 24.30 23.52 -19.45
CA GLY A 210 25.12 24.24 -18.50
C GLY A 210 26.02 23.31 -17.66
N PRO A 211 26.52 23.78 -16.50
CA PRO A 211 27.33 22.99 -15.59
C PRO A 211 26.48 21.99 -14.78
N ARG A 212 27.10 20.90 -14.35
CA ARG A 212 26.47 19.96 -13.43
C ARG A 212 26.69 20.39 -11.99
N TYR A 213 25.59 20.55 -11.25
CA TYR A 213 25.61 20.92 -9.84
C TYR A 213 25.98 19.73 -8.95
N ARG A 214 26.54 20.04 -7.77
CA ARG A 214 26.96 19.10 -6.74
C ARG A 214 26.27 19.42 -5.43
N PHE A 215 26.11 18.44 -4.56
CA PHE A 215 25.59 18.65 -3.21
C PHE A 215 26.49 19.57 -2.40
N GLY A 216 25.92 20.60 -1.85
CA GLY A 216 26.53 21.50 -0.88
C GLY A 216 26.34 21.06 0.56
N GLU A 217 26.21 22.01 1.46
CA GLU A 217 25.91 21.75 2.87
C GLU A 217 24.41 21.53 3.07
N ILE A 218 24.09 20.62 4.00
CA ILE A 218 22.71 20.39 4.42
C ILE A 218 22.44 21.35 5.59
N LYS A 219 21.38 22.13 5.47
CA LYS A 219 20.91 23.04 6.50
C LYS A 219 19.59 22.51 7.07
N TYR A 220 19.53 22.40 8.37
CA TYR A 220 18.31 22.08 9.10
C TYR A 220 17.75 23.33 9.75
N ASN A 221 16.43 23.47 9.82
CA ASN A 221 15.81 24.43 10.72
C ASN A 221 16.11 24.06 12.19
N ASP A 222 15.94 25.03 13.10
CA ASP A 222 16.22 24.82 14.52
C ASP A 222 15.25 23.80 15.13
N LEU A 223 15.77 22.62 15.43
CA LEU A 223 15.03 21.48 16.01
C LEU A 223 15.79 20.92 17.20
N ASP A 224 15.04 20.64 18.28
CA ASP A 224 15.56 19.92 19.42
C ASP A 224 15.63 18.40 19.14
N ILE A 225 16.48 18.02 18.16
CA ILE A 225 16.85 16.63 17.85
C ILE A 225 18.36 16.58 17.58
N GLU A 226 19.01 15.55 18.05
CA GLU A 226 20.46 15.40 17.86
C GLU A 226 20.79 15.13 16.40
N THR A 227 21.72 15.84 15.83
CA THR A 227 22.17 15.68 14.43
C THR A 227 22.61 14.25 14.10
N LYS A 228 23.14 13.51 15.11
CA LYS A 228 23.52 12.10 14.93
C LYS A 228 22.33 11.19 14.61
N VAL A 229 21.09 11.57 15.00
CA VAL A 229 19.86 10.83 14.69
C VAL A 229 19.46 11.03 13.22
N LEU A 230 19.77 12.22 12.66
CA LEU A 230 19.45 12.56 11.27
C LEU A 230 20.52 12.09 10.27
N LYS A 231 21.78 11.98 10.73
CA LYS A 231 22.91 11.62 9.88
C LYS A 231 22.75 10.30 9.10
N PRO A 232 22.20 9.22 9.66
CA PRO A 232 22.05 7.95 8.95
C PRO A 232 21.16 8.02 7.70
N PHE A 233 20.27 8.99 7.60
CA PHE A 233 19.38 9.17 6.45
C PHE A 233 20.08 9.79 5.24
N ILE A 234 21.26 10.40 5.43
CA ILE A 234 22.01 11.08 4.39
C ILE A 234 22.90 10.05 3.68
N THR A 235 22.58 9.72 2.44
CA THR A 235 23.30 8.72 1.62
C THR A 235 24.29 9.34 0.63
N PHE A 236 24.45 10.68 0.66
CA PHE A 236 25.37 11.43 -0.21
C PHE A 236 26.30 12.34 0.62
N ASN A 237 27.40 12.76 0.04
CA ASN A 237 28.36 13.65 0.67
C ASN A 237 28.40 15.00 -0.04
N LYS A 238 28.87 16.03 0.68
CA LYS A 238 29.20 17.33 0.08
C LYS A 238 30.22 17.12 -1.05
N GLY A 239 29.92 17.63 -2.24
CA GLY A 239 30.75 17.51 -3.43
C GLY A 239 30.35 16.37 -4.38
N ASP A 240 29.52 15.43 -3.96
CA ASP A 240 28.93 14.42 -4.86
C ASP A 240 28.04 15.10 -5.90
N PHE A 241 27.91 14.53 -7.09
CA PHE A 241 26.99 15.05 -8.10
C PHE A 241 25.55 14.97 -7.63
N TYR A 242 24.82 16.04 -7.85
CA TYR A 242 23.39 16.09 -7.52
C TYR A 242 22.60 14.97 -8.23
N GLN A 243 21.70 14.38 -7.50
CA GLN A 243 20.70 13.43 -7.97
C GLN A 243 19.41 13.64 -7.16
N GLN A 244 18.32 13.91 -7.83
CA GLN A 244 17.03 14.17 -7.18
C GLN A 244 16.53 12.98 -6.39
N THR A 245 16.79 11.75 -6.86
CA THR A 245 16.41 10.51 -6.17
C THR A 245 17.01 10.40 -4.77
N LEU A 246 18.23 10.91 -4.55
CA LEU A 246 18.86 10.90 -3.22
C LEU A 246 18.14 11.86 -2.25
N LEU A 247 17.64 13.01 -2.73
CA LEU A 247 16.82 13.90 -1.90
C LEU A 247 15.43 13.31 -1.61
N GLN A 248 14.82 12.70 -2.60
CA GLN A 248 13.53 12.01 -2.40
C GLN A 248 13.67 10.88 -1.38
N ASN A 249 14.75 10.10 -1.46
CA ASN A 249 15.03 9.05 -0.48
C ASN A 249 15.23 9.64 0.92
N LEU A 250 16.00 10.73 1.06
CA LEU A 250 16.18 11.43 2.33
C LEU A 250 14.83 11.88 2.91
N GLN A 251 13.97 12.49 2.08
CA GLN A 251 12.64 12.93 2.50
C GLN A 251 11.78 11.75 2.95
N ASN A 252 11.71 10.69 2.16
CA ASN A 252 10.91 9.50 2.47
C ASN A 252 11.38 8.82 3.76
N GLU A 253 12.69 8.66 3.93
CA GLU A 253 13.27 8.06 5.14
C GLU A 253 12.98 8.89 6.41
N LEU A 254 12.98 10.22 6.30
CA LEU A 254 12.61 11.11 7.40
C LEU A 254 11.11 11.05 7.71
N ASP A 255 10.24 10.99 6.69
CA ASP A 255 8.79 10.81 6.84
C ASP A 255 8.46 9.48 7.51
N GLU A 256 9.14 8.40 7.13
CA GLU A 256 8.96 7.06 7.72
C GLU A 256 9.25 7.01 9.23
N THR A 257 10.07 7.92 9.76
CA THR A 257 10.32 7.98 11.20
C THR A 257 9.09 8.32 12.02
N GLN A 258 8.12 9.02 11.41
CA GLN A 258 6.99 9.64 12.10
C GLN A 258 7.37 10.66 13.18
N TYR A 259 8.65 11.06 13.24
CA TYR A 259 9.11 12.13 14.15
C TYR A 259 8.55 13.49 13.75
N PHE A 260 8.22 13.64 12.46
CA PHE A 260 7.80 14.88 11.84
C PHE A 260 6.39 14.75 11.28
N SER A 261 5.63 15.84 11.34
CA SER A 261 4.32 15.98 10.69
C SER A 261 4.45 16.48 9.25
N ASN A 262 5.57 17.13 8.94
CA ASN A 262 5.88 17.62 7.61
C ASN A 262 7.40 17.60 7.40
N VAL A 263 7.83 17.09 6.27
CA VAL A 263 9.24 17.03 5.85
C VAL A 263 9.34 17.63 4.46
N VAL A 264 10.14 18.67 4.32
CA VAL A 264 10.43 19.31 3.03
C VAL A 264 11.93 19.33 2.81
N VAL A 265 12.39 18.62 1.79
CA VAL A 265 13.80 18.59 1.38
C VAL A 265 13.92 19.19 -0.01
N ARG A 266 14.62 20.32 -0.12
CA ARG A 266 14.74 21.04 -1.39
C ARG A 266 16.13 21.60 -1.62
N PRO A 267 16.58 21.62 -2.88
CA PRO A 267 17.81 22.30 -3.24
C PRO A 267 17.60 23.83 -3.28
N GLU A 268 18.56 24.60 -2.79
CA GLU A 268 18.55 26.06 -2.84
C GLU A 268 19.38 26.57 -4.03
N THR A 269 18.79 26.59 -5.21
CA THR A 269 19.50 27.02 -6.45
C THR A 269 19.96 28.47 -6.42
N GLU A 270 19.18 29.37 -5.80
CA GLU A 270 19.49 30.79 -5.68
C GLU A 270 20.74 31.09 -4.81
N HIS A 271 21.04 30.21 -3.88
CA HIS A 271 22.19 30.32 -2.96
C HIS A 271 23.37 29.42 -3.36
N SER A 272 23.36 28.89 -4.58
CA SER A 272 24.47 28.08 -5.08
C SER A 272 25.76 28.91 -5.25
N THR A 273 26.89 28.31 -4.92
CA THR A 273 28.22 28.93 -5.07
C THR A 273 29.16 27.90 -5.67
N ASN A 274 29.83 28.26 -6.78
CA ASN A 274 30.74 27.34 -7.49
C ASN A 274 30.08 25.97 -7.83
N ASN A 275 28.85 25.98 -8.31
CA ASN A 275 28.02 24.80 -8.60
C ASN A 275 27.78 23.89 -7.39
N MET A 276 28.04 24.35 -6.17
CA MET A 276 27.69 23.69 -4.93
C MET A 276 26.30 24.18 -4.50
N LEU A 277 25.36 23.21 -4.35
CA LEU A 277 23.95 23.47 -4.10
C LEU A 277 23.62 23.15 -2.64
N PRO A 278 23.39 24.18 -1.79
CA PRO A 278 22.91 23.93 -0.43
C PRO A 278 21.57 23.19 -0.45
N ILE A 279 21.38 22.29 0.51
CA ILE A 279 20.14 21.55 0.68
C ILE A 279 19.44 22.04 1.95
N ASP A 280 18.26 22.60 1.79
CA ASP A 280 17.40 22.99 2.90
C ASP A 280 16.50 21.83 3.32
N VAL A 281 16.58 21.45 4.59
CA VAL A 281 15.77 20.41 5.20
C VAL A 281 14.91 21.05 6.27
N SER A 282 13.67 21.33 5.92
CA SER A 282 12.67 21.93 6.81
C SER A 282 11.80 20.84 7.41
N LEU A 283 11.81 20.73 8.74
CA LEU A 283 11.17 19.69 9.51
C LEU A 283 10.20 20.30 10.52
N GLU A 284 8.98 19.78 10.59
CA GLU A 284 8.01 20.14 11.62
C GLU A 284 7.78 18.93 12.53
N LYS A 285 7.93 19.10 13.85
CA LYS A 285 7.72 18.01 14.80
C LYS A 285 6.28 17.48 14.73
N ALA A 286 6.13 16.16 14.75
CA ALA A 286 4.84 15.52 14.92
C ALA A 286 4.24 15.84 16.31
N LYS A 287 2.92 15.69 16.44
CA LYS A 287 2.26 15.80 17.75
C LYS A 287 2.87 14.77 18.70
N ARG A 288 3.24 15.25 19.90
CA ARG A 288 3.92 14.42 20.89
C ARG A 288 3.14 13.16 21.26
N HIS A 289 1.82 13.27 21.32
CA HIS A 289 0.94 12.14 21.66
C HIS A 289 -0.05 11.93 20.52
N GLN A 290 -0.07 10.72 20.00
CA GLN A 290 -1.02 10.25 19.00
C GLN A 290 -1.87 9.17 19.66
N LEU A 291 -3.19 9.31 19.57
CA LEU A 291 -4.15 8.40 20.18
C LEU A 291 -5.01 7.78 19.08
N ASP A 292 -5.09 6.45 19.11
CA ASP A 292 -5.88 5.66 18.19
C ASP A 292 -6.96 4.90 18.96
N PHE A 293 -8.19 4.91 18.46
CA PHE A 293 -9.30 4.13 18.99
C PHE A 293 -9.82 3.20 17.92
N GLY A 294 -9.98 1.93 18.22
CA GLY A 294 -10.48 0.93 17.29
C GLY A 294 -11.69 0.19 17.86
N LEU A 295 -12.64 -0.09 16.98
CA LEU A 295 -13.79 -0.95 17.22
C LEU A 295 -13.79 -2.02 16.15
N GLY A 296 -13.96 -3.28 16.53
CA GLY A 296 -14.00 -4.39 15.60
C GLY A 296 -14.87 -5.52 16.09
N TYR A 297 -15.21 -6.40 15.18
CA TYR A 297 -15.85 -7.67 15.47
C TYR A 297 -15.25 -8.76 14.60
N VAL A 298 -14.83 -9.84 15.25
CA VAL A 298 -14.36 -11.07 14.59
C VAL A 298 -15.14 -12.22 15.21
N THR A 299 -15.61 -13.16 14.40
CA THR A 299 -16.43 -14.28 14.89
C THR A 299 -15.74 -15.07 15.99
N ASP A 300 -14.42 -15.22 15.87
CA ASP A 300 -13.60 -16.03 16.79
C ASP A 300 -13.37 -15.32 18.14
N THR A 301 -13.04 -14.03 18.12
CA THR A 301 -12.69 -13.26 19.34
C THR A 301 -13.80 -12.30 19.81
N LYS A 302 -14.95 -12.29 19.10
CA LYS A 302 -16.13 -11.43 19.37
C LYS A 302 -15.82 -9.94 19.23
N GLU A 303 -16.45 -9.10 20.06
CA GLU A 303 -16.25 -7.66 20.09
C GLU A 303 -14.82 -7.34 20.50
N ASN A 304 -14.21 -6.41 19.79
CA ASN A 304 -12.86 -5.94 20.07
C ASN A 304 -12.85 -4.41 20.18
N PHE A 305 -12.34 -3.91 21.30
CA PHE A 305 -12.07 -2.49 21.54
C PHE A 305 -10.57 -2.33 21.65
N SER A 306 -9.99 -1.37 20.96
CA SER A 306 -8.57 -1.08 21.11
C SER A 306 -8.33 0.41 21.36
N PHE A 307 -7.33 0.66 22.17
CA PHE A 307 -6.77 1.97 22.47
C PHE A 307 -5.27 1.93 22.20
N GLY A 308 -4.82 2.79 21.31
CA GLY A 308 -3.40 3.00 21.00
C GLY A 308 -2.93 4.36 21.49
N TRP A 309 -1.74 4.39 22.07
CA TRP A 309 -1.03 5.61 22.43
C TRP A 309 0.40 5.52 21.93
N LYS A 310 0.76 6.45 21.04
CA LYS A 310 2.11 6.55 20.47
C LYS A 310 2.74 7.88 20.79
N THR A 311 4.03 7.85 21.04
CA THR A 311 4.88 9.03 21.08
C THR A 311 6.02 8.81 20.09
N PRO A 312 5.89 9.35 18.85
CA PRO A 312 6.86 9.11 17.79
C PRO A 312 8.27 9.60 18.14
N LEU A 313 8.36 10.71 18.89
CA LEU A 313 9.62 11.28 19.35
C LEU A 313 9.52 11.58 20.85
N VAL A 314 10.04 10.67 21.68
CA VAL A 314 10.03 10.80 23.14
C VAL A 314 11.04 11.86 23.61
N ASN A 315 12.23 11.86 23.00
CA ASN A 315 13.34 12.73 23.34
C ASN A 315 14.20 13.07 22.12
N ARG A 316 15.15 13.98 22.29
CA ARG A 316 16.07 14.43 21.24
C ARG A 316 16.97 13.34 20.65
N TYR A 317 17.03 12.16 21.25
CA TYR A 317 17.84 11.02 20.79
C TYR A 317 17.07 10.08 19.87
N GLY A 318 15.84 10.42 19.46
CA GLY A 318 15.05 9.62 18.53
C GLY A 318 14.34 8.40 19.15
N HIS A 319 14.19 8.36 20.49
CA HIS A 319 13.45 7.27 21.12
C HIS A 319 11.96 7.37 20.81
N ARG A 320 11.30 6.21 20.67
CA ARG A 320 9.86 6.08 20.39
C ARG A 320 9.19 5.21 21.45
N GLN A 321 7.93 5.47 21.71
CA GLN A 321 7.10 4.58 22.51
C GLN A 321 5.78 4.29 21.80
N GLU A 322 5.28 3.06 22.01
CA GLU A 322 3.96 2.62 21.59
C GLU A 322 3.34 1.79 22.70
N THR A 323 2.09 2.12 23.04
CA THR A 323 1.24 1.35 23.97
C THR A 323 -0.04 1.01 23.25
N LYS A 324 -0.45 -0.24 23.30
CA LYS A 324 -1.76 -0.66 22.80
C LYS A 324 -2.45 -1.54 23.83
N LEU A 325 -3.70 -1.23 24.09
CA LEU A 325 -4.61 -2.02 24.90
C LEU A 325 -5.72 -2.50 24.00
N SER A 326 -5.94 -3.79 23.94
CA SER A 326 -7.03 -4.41 23.18
C SER A 326 -7.86 -5.25 24.13
N TYR A 327 -9.14 -4.96 24.19
CA TYR A 327 -10.09 -5.75 24.96
C TYR A 327 -10.92 -6.59 24.00
N SER A 328 -10.93 -7.89 24.22
CA SER A 328 -11.92 -8.81 23.65
C SER A 328 -12.40 -9.73 24.77
N LYS A 329 -13.52 -10.41 24.55
CA LYS A 329 -14.07 -11.32 25.55
C LYS A 329 -13.18 -12.53 25.83
N ILE A 330 -12.40 -12.96 24.81
CA ILE A 330 -11.63 -14.21 24.86
C ILE A 330 -10.15 -13.94 25.07
N ASN A 331 -9.63 -12.79 24.56
CA ASN A 331 -8.21 -12.54 24.51
C ASN A 331 -7.90 -11.04 24.73
N PRO A 332 -8.11 -10.50 25.93
CA PRO A 332 -7.66 -9.15 26.25
C PRO A 332 -6.13 -9.10 26.29
N THR A 333 -5.55 -8.10 25.62
CA THR A 333 -4.09 -7.96 25.46
C THR A 333 -3.66 -6.51 25.66
N GLY A 334 -2.58 -6.32 26.35
CA GLY A 334 -1.90 -5.04 26.48
C GLY A 334 -0.42 -5.15 26.16
N TYR A 335 0.12 -4.23 25.39
CA TYR A 335 1.56 -4.16 25.20
C TYR A 335 2.10 -2.73 25.30
N PHE A 336 3.34 -2.64 25.73
CA PHE A 336 4.16 -1.45 25.73
C PHE A 336 5.46 -1.74 25.01
N ILE A 337 5.83 -0.89 24.05
CA ILE A 337 7.08 -0.98 23.28
C ILE A 337 7.83 0.32 23.41
N TYR A 338 9.10 0.24 23.79
CA TYR A 338 10.03 1.37 23.80
C TYR A 338 11.21 1.06 22.88
N SER A 339 11.41 1.91 21.87
CA SER A 339 12.44 1.70 20.84
C SER A 339 13.52 2.77 20.93
N ILE A 340 14.75 2.34 20.92
CA ILE A 340 15.97 3.16 21.02
C ILE A 340 16.75 2.97 19.72
N PRO A 341 16.93 3.98 18.87
CA PRO A 341 17.78 3.88 17.68
C PRO A 341 19.21 3.50 18.04
N LEU A 342 19.79 2.54 17.30
CA LEU A 342 21.19 2.16 17.42
C LEU A 342 22.01 2.82 16.30
N THR A 343 21.99 2.24 15.10
CA THR A 343 22.71 2.79 13.95
C THR A 343 21.82 3.56 13.00
N HIS A 344 20.52 3.20 12.92
CA HIS A 344 19.56 3.83 12.02
C HIS A 344 18.16 3.83 12.62
N PRO A 345 17.48 4.98 12.74
CA PRO A 345 16.20 5.09 13.45
C PRO A 345 15.07 4.19 12.88
N ASN A 346 15.04 3.95 11.56
CA ASN A 346 14.02 3.10 10.94
C ASN A 346 14.44 1.63 10.89
N ASN A 347 15.74 1.36 10.72
CA ASN A 347 16.22 0.05 10.28
C ASN A 347 17.04 -0.69 11.35
N ASP A 348 17.37 -0.06 12.48
CA ASP A 348 18.19 -0.70 13.52
C ASP A 348 17.92 -0.08 14.89
N VAL A 349 17.10 -0.76 15.68
CA VAL A 349 16.66 -0.29 17.00
C VAL A 349 16.80 -1.37 18.07
N LEU A 350 17.18 -0.96 19.29
CA LEU A 350 16.97 -1.76 20.47
C LEU A 350 15.53 -1.57 20.94
N GLN A 351 14.80 -2.67 21.09
CA GLN A 351 13.41 -2.66 21.50
C GLN A 351 13.22 -3.32 22.86
N LEU A 352 12.58 -2.60 23.77
CA LEU A 352 12.09 -3.12 25.04
C LEU A 352 10.58 -3.28 24.91
N LYS A 353 10.08 -4.49 25.13
CA LYS A 353 8.66 -4.83 24.98
C LYS A 353 8.14 -5.50 26.24
N ALA A 354 7.03 -4.99 26.76
CA ALA A 354 6.25 -5.64 27.82
C ALA A 354 4.90 -6.04 27.23
N VAL A 355 4.41 -7.25 27.54
CA VAL A 355 3.11 -7.77 27.11
C VAL A 355 2.38 -8.35 28.31
N LEU A 356 1.09 -8.04 28.41
CA LEU A 356 0.13 -8.67 29.30
C LEU A 356 -0.97 -9.26 28.41
N GLU A 357 -1.27 -10.53 28.59
CA GLU A 357 -2.30 -11.21 27.80
C GLU A 357 -3.05 -12.21 28.66
N GLU A 358 -4.37 -12.24 28.47
CA GLU A 358 -5.23 -13.26 29.05
C GLU A 358 -5.90 -14.00 27.92
N ASN A 359 -5.95 -15.34 28.03
CA ASN A 359 -6.61 -16.21 27.09
C ASN A 359 -7.64 -17.05 27.83
N ASP A 360 -8.88 -17.04 27.36
CA ASP A 360 -9.99 -17.81 27.94
C ASP A 360 -10.55 -18.75 26.90
N PHE A 361 -10.17 -20.03 27.00
CA PHE A 361 -10.52 -21.09 26.08
C PHE A 361 -11.30 -22.17 26.80
N ALA A 362 -12.63 -22.09 26.79
CA ALA A 362 -13.48 -23.01 27.55
C ALA A 362 -13.05 -23.05 29.04
N ASP A 363 -12.57 -24.22 29.53
CA ASP A 363 -12.09 -24.35 30.92
C ASP A 363 -10.59 -24.16 31.10
N LEU A 364 -9.88 -23.72 30.05
CA LEU A 364 -8.49 -23.32 30.11
C LEU A 364 -8.41 -21.80 30.13
N THR A 365 -8.10 -21.20 31.26
CA THR A 365 -7.78 -19.77 31.37
C THR A 365 -6.28 -19.62 31.60
N SER A 366 -5.63 -18.79 30.80
CA SER A 366 -4.21 -18.51 30.91
C SER A 366 -3.99 -17.00 30.97
N LYS A 367 -3.09 -16.57 31.87
CA LYS A 367 -2.64 -15.17 32.00
C LYS A 367 -1.14 -15.14 31.96
N PHE A 368 -0.58 -14.41 31.01
CA PHE A 368 0.86 -14.25 30.99
C PHE A 368 1.32 -12.79 30.99
N MET A 369 2.47 -12.60 31.57
CA MET A 369 3.26 -11.39 31.48
C MET A 369 4.60 -11.72 30.83
N SER A 370 5.02 -10.93 29.85
CA SER A 370 6.35 -11.09 29.30
C SER A 370 7.07 -9.75 29.16
N PHE A 371 8.37 -9.79 29.42
CA PHE A 371 9.29 -8.68 29.17
C PHE A 371 10.37 -9.16 28.19
N GLN A 372 10.53 -8.44 27.09
CA GLN A 372 11.48 -8.79 26.04
C GLN A 372 12.40 -7.61 25.75
N MET A 373 13.68 -7.89 25.62
CA MET A 373 14.68 -6.98 25.08
C MET A 373 15.28 -7.61 23.83
N GLY A 374 15.28 -6.88 22.71
CA GLY A 374 15.79 -7.40 21.44
C GLY A 374 16.24 -6.29 20.51
N ARG A 375 17.19 -6.60 19.65
CA ARG A 375 17.57 -5.72 18.53
C ARG A 375 16.72 -6.06 17.33
N VAL A 376 15.99 -5.08 16.81
CA VAL A 376 15.25 -5.19 15.53
C VAL A 376 16.05 -4.48 14.47
N TYR A 377 16.48 -5.21 13.46
CA TYR A 377 17.22 -4.62 12.34
C TYR A 377 16.83 -5.26 11.01
N PHE A 378 16.99 -4.46 9.94
CA PHE A 378 16.75 -4.91 8.57
C PHE A 378 18.08 -5.10 7.85
N GLU A 379 18.21 -6.23 7.17
CA GLU A 379 19.32 -6.52 6.27
C GLU A 379 18.73 -7.04 4.96
N ASN A 380 18.98 -6.32 3.86
CA ASN A 380 18.37 -6.56 2.55
C ASN A 380 16.82 -6.66 2.63
N GLU A 381 16.19 -5.70 3.32
CA GLU A 381 14.73 -5.63 3.55
C GLU A 381 14.15 -6.74 4.45
N VAL A 382 14.96 -7.68 4.87
CA VAL A 382 14.58 -8.78 5.78
C VAL A 382 14.73 -8.35 7.22
N LEU A 383 13.64 -8.42 7.99
CA LEU A 383 13.63 -8.16 9.42
C LEU A 383 14.30 -9.31 10.16
N ARG A 384 15.26 -8.98 11.03
CA ARG A 384 15.90 -9.89 11.97
C ARG A 384 15.78 -9.33 13.39
N GLN A 385 15.40 -10.19 14.32
CA GLN A 385 15.22 -9.81 15.71
C GLN A 385 15.76 -10.90 16.65
N PRO A 386 17.05 -10.86 16.99
CA PRO A 386 17.53 -11.56 18.18
C PRO A 386 16.96 -10.90 19.43
N TYR A 387 16.50 -11.70 20.38
CA TYR A 387 15.89 -11.20 21.60
C TYR A 387 16.14 -12.12 22.79
N LEU A 388 15.89 -11.55 23.96
CA LEU A 388 15.84 -12.21 25.23
C LEU A 388 14.50 -11.87 25.87
N ARG A 389 13.72 -12.88 26.22
CA ARG A 389 12.38 -12.74 26.77
C ARG A 389 12.28 -13.45 28.12
N HIS A 390 11.80 -12.75 29.13
CA HIS A 390 11.31 -13.33 30.35
C HIS A 390 9.80 -13.47 30.24
N LEU A 391 9.27 -14.68 30.45
CA LEU A 391 7.86 -15.02 30.39
C LEU A 391 7.44 -15.62 31.73
N THR A 392 6.39 -15.10 32.33
CA THR A 392 5.70 -15.70 33.47
C THR A 392 4.26 -15.92 33.07
N GLU A 393 3.76 -17.11 33.26
CA GLU A 393 2.40 -17.52 32.89
C GLU A 393 1.76 -18.33 34.01
N GLU A 394 0.52 -17.97 34.34
CA GLU A 394 -0.35 -18.70 35.26
C GLU A 394 -1.53 -19.24 34.45
N TRP A 395 -1.89 -20.50 34.65
CA TRP A 395 -3.04 -21.06 33.96
C TRP A 395 -3.83 -22.00 34.86
N ARG A 396 -5.08 -22.22 34.46
CA ARG A 396 -5.99 -23.12 35.14
C ARG A 396 -6.53 -24.13 34.15
N THR A 397 -6.39 -25.42 34.50
CA THR A 397 -6.93 -26.55 33.74
C THR A 397 -7.58 -27.53 34.70
N ASP A 398 -8.83 -27.94 34.46
CA ASP A 398 -9.57 -28.88 35.31
C ASP A 398 -9.61 -28.49 36.81
N GLY A 399 -9.73 -27.19 37.08
CA GLY A 399 -9.69 -26.64 38.46
C GLY A 399 -8.32 -26.59 39.11
N ILE A 400 -7.28 -27.12 38.47
CA ILE A 400 -5.90 -27.12 38.97
C ILE A 400 -5.23 -25.84 38.46
N TYR A 401 -4.57 -25.12 39.38
CA TYR A 401 -3.77 -23.95 39.09
C TYR A 401 -2.32 -24.36 38.96
N ASP A 402 -1.71 -23.97 37.84
CA ASP A 402 -0.29 -24.12 37.55
C ASP A 402 0.31 -22.76 37.20
N ASP A 403 1.61 -22.59 37.42
CA ASP A 403 2.38 -21.45 36.99
C ASP A 403 3.76 -21.87 36.49
N ALA A 404 4.35 -21.07 35.59
CA ALA A 404 5.72 -21.28 35.15
C ALA A 404 6.38 -19.97 34.75
N SER A 405 7.69 -19.96 34.87
CA SER A 405 8.55 -18.84 34.51
C SER A 405 9.69 -19.31 33.62
N TYR A 406 9.97 -18.53 32.58
CA TYR A 406 10.98 -18.89 31.57
C TYR A 406 11.86 -17.70 31.20
N PHE A 407 13.13 -18.00 30.99
CA PHE A 407 14.09 -17.10 30.37
C PHE A 407 14.42 -17.63 28.97
N ILE A 408 13.97 -16.92 27.93
CA ILE A 408 13.88 -17.43 26.57
C ILE A 408 14.72 -16.56 25.62
N PRO A 409 15.94 -16.95 25.27
CA PRO A 409 16.61 -16.45 24.07
C PRO A 409 15.87 -16.89 22.83
N GLY A 410 15.78 -15.99 21.85
CA GLY A 410 15.12 -16.28 20.59
C GLY A 410 15.62 -15.44 19.44
N LEU A 411 15.29 -15.89 18.24
CA LEU A 411 15.57 -15.23 16.98
C LEU A 411 14.31 -15.27 16.09
N THR A 412 13.86 -14.10 15.70
CA THR A 412 12.83 -13.95 14.66
C THR A 412 13.48 -13.51 13.35
N TRP A 413 13.02 -14.11 12.28
CA TRP A 413 13.33 -13.73 10.91
C TRP A 413 12.01 -13.57 10.15
N SER A 414 11.82 -12.45 9.46
CA SER A 414 10.58 -12.18 8.71
C SER A 414 10.87 -11.38 7.47
N ASP A 415 10.21 -11.77 6.39
CA ASP A 415 10.29 -11.11 5.11
C ASP A 415 8.89 -10.96 4.53
N LYS A 416 8.65 -9.86 3.80
CA LYS A 416 7.35 -9.57 3.23
C LYS A 416 7.51 -8.74 1.96
N GLU A 417 7.07 -9.31 0.85
CA GLU A 417 7.04 -8.67 -0.46
C GLU A 417 5.62 -8.62 -1.00
N TRP A 418 5.27 -7.56 -1.72
CA TRP A 418 3.98 -7.48 -2.41
C TRP A 418 4.01 -6.52 -3.59
N GLN A 419 3.04 -6.70 -4.50
CA GLN A 419 2.78 -5.84 -5.64
C GLN A 419 1.34 -5.35 -5.60
N GLY A 420 1.13 -4.07 -5.93
CA GLY A 420 -0.16 -3.42 -5.87
C GLY A 420 -0.49 -2.83 -4.50
N SER A 421 -1.76 -2.76 -4.15
CA SER A 421 -2.21 -2.20 -2.88
C SER A 421 -1.87 -3.12 -1.70
N VAL A 422 -1.40 -2.55 -0.59
CA VAL A 422 -1.17 -3.29 0.67
C VAL A 422 -2.45 -3.94 1.20
N LEU A 423 -3.61 -3.32 0.94
CA LEU A 423 -4.92 -3.80 1.39
C LEU A 423 -5.45 -4.95 0.53
N ASP A 424 -5.11 -4.98 -0.77
CA ASP A 424 -5.51 -6.02 -1.72
C ASP A 424 -4.39 -6.24 -2.75
N PRO A 425 -3.29 -6.90 -2.37
CA PRO A 425 -2.16 -7.12 -3.26
C PRO A 425 -2.50 -8.12 -4.37
N SER A 426 -2.03 -7.83 -5.58
CA SER A 426 -2.13 -8.74 -6.71
C SER A 426 -1.18 -9.93 -6.59
N HIS A 427 0.01 -9.68 -6.08
CA HIS A 427 1.02 -10.68 -5.75
C HIS A 427 1.61 -10.33 -4.38
N GLY A 428 1.95 -11.35 -3.61
CA GLY A 428 2.62 -11.14 -2.34
C GLY A 428 3.16 -12.44 -1.76
N PHE A 429 4.26 -12.32 -1.06
CA PHE A 429 4.84 -13.40 -0.30
C PHE A 429 5.25 -12.88 1.06
N ARG A 430 4.79 -13.56 2.11
CA ARG A 430 5.19 -13.30 3.48
C ARG A 430 5.72 -14.58 4.08
N GLN A 431 6.88 -14.48 4.72
CA GLN A 431 7.50 -15.56 5.46
C GLN A 431 7.91 -15.07 6.84
N TYR A 432 7.76 -15.95 7.80
CA TYR A 432 8.08 -15.70 9.20
C TYR A 432 8.64 -16.96 9.82
N TYR A 433 9.73 -16.82 10.53
CA TYR A 433 10.37 -17.91 11.29
C TYR A 433 10.71 -17.39 12.68
N ASN A 434 10.47 -18.21 13.67
CA ASN A 434 10.89 -17.95 15.05
C ASN A 434 11.51 -19.22 15.64
N LEU A 435 12.69 -19.08 16.18
CA LEU A 435 13.39 -20.10 16.95
C LEU A 435 13.65 -19.55 18.32
N GLU A 436 13.16 -20.23 19.35
CA GLU A 436 13.33 -19.83 20.74
C GLU A 436 13.49 -21.04 21.64
N GLY A 437 14.09 -20.85 22.82
CA GLY A 437 14.23 -21.97 23.73
C GLY A 437 14.53 -21.51 25.15
N SER A 438 14.44 -22.43 26.08
CA SER A 438 14.78 -22.22 27.50
C SER A 438 15.65 -23.35 28.03
N TYR A 439 16.30 -23.09 29.15
CA TYR A 439 17.11 -24.07 29.83
C TYR A 439 16.90 -23.96 31.35
N GLU A 440 16.51 -25.08 32.00
CA GLU A 440 16.19 -25.15 33.42
C GLU A 440 17.24 -24.50 34.35
N LYS A 441 18.54 -24.69 34.06
CA LYS A 441 19.62 -24.09 34.85
C LYS A 441 19.76 -22.57 34.69
N LEU A 442 18.99 -21.96 33.75
CA LEU A 442 18.95 -20.52 33.47
C LEU A 442 17.57 -19.92 33.84
N TYR A 443 17.16 -20.13 35.10
CA TYR A 443 15.90 -19.55 35.63
C TYR A 443 14.65 -19.88 34.79
N SER A 444 14.52 -21.14 34.39
CA SER A 444 13.36 -21.63 33.62
C SER A 444 12.85 -22.92 34.24
N GLU A 445 11.52 -23.09 34.28
CA GLU A 445 10.90 -24.31 34.84
C GLU A 445 11.23 -25.54 33.99
N ILE A 446 11.23 -25.39 32.66
CA ILE A 446 11.42 -26.49 31.72
C ILE A 446 12.42 -26.10 30.62
N SER A 447 13.26 -27.06 30.23
CA SER A 447 14.11 -26.92 29.04
C SER A 447 13.32 -27.30 27.78
N PHE A 448 13.23 -26.37 26.85
CA PHE A 448 12.60 -26.61 25.56
C PHE A 448 13.32 -25.90 24.40
N LEU A 449 13.08 -26.39 23.20
CA LEU A 449 13.41 -25.70 21.95
C LEU A 449 12.14 -25.63 21.09
N ARG A 450 11.72 -24.44 20.72
CA ARG A 450 10.51 -24.18 19.94
C ARG A 450 10.85 -23.54 18.62
N PHE A 451 10.30 -24.10 17.55
CA PHE A 451 10.35 -23.58 16.19
C PHE A 451 8.93 -23.29 15.70
N ASN A 452 8.73 -22.13 15.08
CA ASN A 452 7.50 -21.79 14.38
C ASN A 452 7.81 -21.14 13.03
N ALA A 453 7.18 -21.60 11.96
CA ALA A 453 7.30 -21.01 10.63
C ALA A 453 5.92 -20.80 10.03
N ARG A 454 5.73 -19.66 9.37
CA ARG A 454 4.49 -19.28 8.68
C ARG A 454 4.78 -18.74 7.31
N TRP A 455 3.98 -19.16 6.35
CA TRP A 455 4.04 -18.67 4.97
C TRP A 455 2.67 -18.24 4.50
N LYS A 456 2.64 -17.18 3.73
CA LYS A 456 1.46 -16.77 2.98
C LYS A 456 1.88 -16.31 1.59
N TYR A 457 1.28 -16.90 0.58
CA TYR A 457 1.53 -16.58 -0.82
C TYR A 457 0.24 -16.15 -1.49
N ILE A 458 0.31 -15.07 -2.26
CA ILE A 458 -0.79 -14.49 -3.02
C ILE A 458 -0.34 -14.35 -4.47
N SER A 459 -1.15 -14.79 -5.42
CA SER A 459 -0.86 -14.63 -6.85
C SER A 459 -2.13 -14.41 -7.66
N LEU A 460 -2.10 -13.38 -8.51
CA LEU A 460 -3.11 -13.15 -9.55
C LEU A 460 -2.67 -13.87 -10.81
N LEU A 461 -3.23 -15.06 -11.08
CA LEU A 461 -2.86 -15.90 -12.24
C LEU A 461 -3.42 -15.35 -13.56
N ALA A 462 -4.54 -14.63 -13.50
CA ALA A 462 -5.17 -13.95 -14.64
C ALA A 462 -5.99 -12.75 -14.10
N PRO A 463 -6.43 -11.81 -14.92
CA PRO A 463 -7.02 -10.53 -14.47
C PRO A 463 -8.15 -10.61 -13.44
N LYS A 464 -8.81 -11.76 -13.28
CA LYS A 464 -9.90 -11.97 -12.30
C LYS A 464 -9.68 -13.19 -11.42
N HIS A 465 -8.57 -13.90 -11.57
CA HIS A 465 -8.31 -15.19 -10.92
C HIS A 465 -7.14 -15.08 -9.96
N ARG A 466 -7.43 -15.12 -8.67
CA ARG A 466 -6.45 -14.96 -7.60
C ARG A 466 -6.38 -16.20 -6.73
N PHE A 467 -5.17 -16.60 -6.36
CA PHE A 467 -4.90 -17.70 -5.43
C PHE A 467 -4.23 -17.16 -4.17
N VAL A 468 -4.66 -17.70 -3.03
CA VAL A 468 -4.06 -17.43 -1.72
C VAL A 468 -3.74 -18.77 -1.09
N THR A 469 -2.49 -18.98 -0.73
CA THR A 469 -2.06 -20.15 0.03
C THR A 469 -1.45 -19.73 1.36
N ARG A 470 -1.69 -20.52 2.39
CA ARG A 470 -1.13 -20.34 3.74
C ARG A 470 -0.61 -21.67 4.23
N ALA A 471 0.50 -21.63 4.95
CA ALA A 471 1.01 -22.78 5.66
C ALA A 471 1.63 -22.34 6.99
N GLU A 472 1.47 -23.14 8.02
CA GLU A 472 2.07 -22.94 9.32
C GLU A 472 2.61 -24.27 9.85
N VAL A 473 3.85 -24.22 10.35
CA VAL A 473 4.52 -25.37 10.97
C VAL A 473 4.99 -24.94 12.35
N GLY A 474 4.70 -25.73 13.35
CA GLY A 474 5.16 -25.54 14.70
C GLY A 474 5.74 -26.82 15.28
N TYR A 475 6.84 -26.71 16.00
CA TYR A 475 7.49 -27.85 16.65
C TYR A 475 8.14 -27.44 17.97
N VAL A 476 7.86 -28.18 19.05
CA VAL A 476 8.50 -27.98 20.35
C VAL A 476 9.12 -29.30 20.79
N ILE A 477 10.41 -29.25 21.09
CA ILE A 477 11.13 -30.34 21.77
C ILE A 477 11.19 -29.98 23.25
N VAL A 478 10.62 -30.81 24.11
CA VAL A 478 10.67 -30.65 25.55
C VAL A 478 11.55 -31.75 26.13
N LYS A 479 12.45 -31.39 27.03
CA LYS A 479 13.29 -32.35 27.76
C LYS A 479 12.38 -33.24 28.63
N ASN A 480 12.65 -34.55 28.64
CA ASN A 480 11.91 -35.58 29.40
C ASN A 480 10.47 -35.89 28.93
N ASN A 481 10.09 -35.46 27.73
CA ASN A 481 8.79 -35.75 27.11
C ASN A 481 7.56 -35.24 27.88
N VAL A 482 7.69 -34.23 28.71
CA VAL A 482 6.65 -33.66 29.57
C VAL A 482 5.94 -32.53 28.86
N GLY A 483 5.48 -32.74 27.63
CA GLY A 483 4.77 -31.70 26.85
C GLY A 483 3.50 -31.18 27.50
N ALA A 484 2.92 -31.92 28.46
CA ALA A 484 1.75 -31.49 29.22
C ALA A 484 2.05 -30.43 30.29
N GLU A 485 3.32 -30.24 30.66
CA GLU A 485 3.77 -29.26 31.67
C GLU A 485 4.19 -27.93 31.04
N LEU A 486 4.31 -27.86 29.70
CA LEU A 486 4.65 -26.63 29.01
C LEU A 486 3.49 -25.63 29.11
N SER A 487 3.79 -24.37 29.38
CA SER A 487 2.77 -23.31 29.45
C SER A 487 1.93 -23.21 28.18
N PRO A 488 0.61 -22.94 28.28
CA PRO A 488 -0.32 -22.86 27.15
C PRO A 488 0.13 -21.93 26.02
N SER A 489 0.73 -20.76 26.33
CA SER A 489 1.21 -19.79 25.31
C SER A 489 2.39 -20.33 24.48
N LEU A 490 3.09 -21.34 24.95
CA LEU A 490 4.21 -21.97 24.24
C LEU A 490 3.77 -23.19 23.40
N ARG A 491 2.54 -23.68 23.57
CA ARG A 491 1.95 -24.76 22.77
C ARG A 491 1.33 -24.23 21.49
N PHE A 492 0.94 -25.14 20.61
CA PHE A 492 0.28 -24.81 19.34
C PHE A 492 -1.20 -25.22 19.37
N TYR A 493 -2.02 -24.40 18.71
CA TYR A 493 -3.46 -24.60 18.54
C TYR A 493 -3.83 -24.32 17.09
N ALA A 494 -4.86 -24.99 16.57
CA ALA A 494 -5.43 -24.71 15.26
C ALA A 494 -6.96 -24.62 15.32
N GLY A 495 -7.57 -24.15 14.23
CA GLY A 495 -9.00 -23.84 14.10
C GLY A 495 -9.24 -22.33 14.10
N GLY A 496 -10.35 -21.92 13.49
CA GLY A 496 -10.74 -20.52 13.31
C GLY A 496 -10.46 -19.96 11.92
N ASP A 497 -10.79 -18.68 11.72
CA ASP A 497 -10.80 -17.99 10.41
C ASP A 497 -9.42 -17.89 9.76
N GLN A 498 -8.35 -17.77 10.55
CA GLN A 498 -6.97 -17.68 10.07
C GLN A 498 -6.27 -19.05 10.00
N SER A 499 -6.92 -20.14 10.37
CA SER A 499 -6.37 -21.47 10.43
C SER A 499 -7.24 -22.47 9.63
N ILE A 500 -8.02 -23.34 10.30
CA ILE A 500 -8.90 -24.34 9.68
C ILE A 500 -10.35 -23.91 9.91
N ARG A 501 -10.98 -23.30 8.91
CA ARG A 501 -12.26 -22.58 9.02
C ARG A 501 -13.48 -23.44 9.33
N GLY A 502 -13.44 -24.74 9.15
CA GLY A 502 -14.52 -25.64 9.57
C GLY A 502 -14.58 -25.87 11.08
N PHE A 503 -13.54 -25.50 11.82
CA PHE A 503 -13.39 -25.75 13.25
C PHE A 503 -13.44 -24.44 14.05
N ALA A 504 -13.87 -24.51 15.32
CA ALA A 504 -13.88 -23.34 16.20
C ALA A 504 -12.47 -22.82 16.44
N TYR A 505 -12.39 -21.58 16.87
CA TYR A 505 -11.11 -20.95 17.24
C TYR A 505 -10.38 -21.82 18.27
N GLN A 506 -9.13 -22.19 17.95
CA GLN A 506 -8.24 -23.01 18.79
C GLN A 506 -8.81 -24.36 19.26
N SER A 507 -9.76 -24.94 18.53
CA SER A 507 -10.45 -26.20 18.91
C SER A 507 -9.80 -27.46 18.36
N VAL A 508 -8.73 -27.35 17.58
CA VAL A 508 -7.97 -28.47 17.03
C VAL A 508 -6.69 -28.66 17.82
N GLY A 509 -6.54 -29.81 18.44
CA GLY A 509 -5.39 -30.17 19.26
C GLY A 509 -5.67 -31.35 20.19
N PRO A 510 -4.67 -31.76 20.97
CA PRO A 510 -4.84 -32.76 22.01
C PRO A 510 -5.94 -32.38 22.99
N LYS A 511 -6.74 -33.37 23.42
CA LYS A 511 -7.88 -33.16 24.31
C LYS A 511 -7.62 -33.80 25.67
N LEU A 512 -7.93 -33.07 26.71
CA LEU A 512 -7.99 -33.55 28.09
C LEU A 512 -9.47 -33.71 28.48
N THR A 513 -9.81 -34.82 29.11
CA THR A 513 -11.17 -35.02 29.71
C THR A 513 -11.12 -34.45 31.13
N LEU A 514 -11.97 -33.50 31.43
CA LEU A 514 -12.08 -32.90 32.76
C LEU A 514 -12.56 -33.94 33.77
N SER A 515 -11.91 -34.04 34.90
CA SER A 515 -12.20 -35.01 35.97
C SER A 515 -13.01 -34.39 37.11
N GLN A 516 -13.00 -33.05 37.23
CA GLN A 516 -13.58 -32.32 38.38
C GLN A 516 -14.46 -31.15 37.93
N GLY A 517 -15.28 -30.66 38.83
CA GLY A 517 -16.11 -29.47 38.62
C GLY A 517 -17.45 -29.72 37.94
N SER A 518 -18.15 -28.65 37.57
CA SER A 518 -19.47 -28.69 36.90
C SER A 518 -19.40 -29.27 35.49
N ASN A 519 -18.21 -29.28 34.88
CA ASN A 519 -17.97 -29.75 33.51
C ASN A 519 -17.23 -31.07 33.46
N ALA A 520 -17.26 -31.88 34.55
CA ALA A 520 -16.64 -33.19 34.58
C ALA A 520 -17.16 -34.09 33.44
N GLY A 521 -16.25 -34.73 32.68
CA GLY A 521 -16.54 -35.50 31.48
C GLY A 521 -16.47 -34.72 30.17
N GLU A 522 -16.39 -33.40 30.21
CA GLU A 522 -16.15 -32.55 29.02
C GLU A 522 -14.71 -32.67 28.54
N LYS A 523 -14.49 -32.53 27.22
CA LYS A 523 -13.16 -32.57 26.60
C LYS A 523 -12.74 -31.18 26.20
N ILE A 524 -11.67 -30.67 26.80
CA ILE A 524 -11.06 -29.40 26.44
C ILE A 524 -9.79 -29.60 25.61
N VAL A 525 -9.44 -28.60 24.78
CA VAL A 525 -8.21 -28.59 23.97
C VAL A 525 -7.09 -27.96 24.79
N THR A 526 -6.00 -28.70 24.96
CA THR A 526 -4.85 -28.26 25.79
C THR A 526 -3.67 -27.72 24.97
N GLY A 527 -3.79 -27.73 23.62
CA GLY A 527 -2.68 -27.41 22.70
C GLY A 527 -1.64 -28.52 22.57
N GLY A 528 -0.92 -28.52 21.48
CA GLY A 528 0.08 -29.54 21.14
C GLY A 528 1.50 -28.99 20.99
N THR A 529 2.47 -29.91 20.97
CA THR A 529 3.88 -29.61 20.72
C THR A 529 4.22 -29.57 19.23
N ASN A 530 3.38 -30.20 18.38
CA ASN A 530 3.58 -30.30 16.94
C ASN A 530 2.34 -29.73 16.22
N MET A 531 2.57 -28.92 15.20
CA MET A 531 1.52 -28.32 14.39
C MET A 531 1.91 -28.32 12.91
N LEU A 532 0.97 -28.70 12.07
CA LEU A 532 1.04 -28.51 10.63
C LEU A 532 -0.34 -28.06 10.14
N VAL A 533 -0.44 -26.87 9.56
CA VAL A 533 -1.68 -26.34 9.00
C VAL A 533 -1.40 -25.83 7.59
N ALA A 534 -2.30 -26.11 6.66
CA ALA A 534 -2.25 -25.59 5.30
C ALA A 534 -3.64 -25.16 4.83
N SER A 535 -3.67 -24.15 3.99
CA SER A 535 -4.89 -23.60 3.39
C SER A 535 -4.64 -23.19 1.95
N VAL A 536 -5.57 -23.52 1.07
CA VAL A 536 -5.59 -23.06 -0.32
C VAL A 536 -6.94 -22.41 -0.58
N GLU A 537 -6.91 -21.22 -1.15
CA GLU A 537 -8.10 -20.45 -1.47
C GLU A 537 -8.02 -19.90 -2.89
N TYR A 538 -9.02 -20.21 -3.70
CA TYR A 538 -9.24 -19.62 -5.02
C TYR A 538 -10.26 -18.50 -4.90
N GLN A 539 -9.96 -17.35 -5.50
CA GLN A 539 -10.79 -16.15 -5.49
C GLN A 539 -11.08 -15.69 -6.93
N TYR A 540 -12.32 -15.30 -7.19
CA TYR A 540 -12.75 -14.77 -8.48
C TYR A 540 -13.39 -13.40 -8.33
N TYR A 541 -12.86 -12.38 -9.04
CA TYR A 541 -13.39 -11.02 -9.03
C TYR A 541 -14.59 -10.89 -9.96
N PHE A 542 -15.77 -10.73 -9.42
CA PHE A 542 -16.98 -10.39 -10.19
C PHE A 542 -16.91 -8.94 -10.68
N THR A 543 -16.48 -8.03 -9.78
CA THR A 543 -16.23 -6.60 -10.03
C THR A 543 -14.92 -6.20 -9.35
N ASN A 544 -14.50 -4.94 -9.50
CA ASN A 544 -13.31 -4.41 -8.80
C ASN A 544 -13.45 -4.41 -7.25
N HIS A 545 -14.68 -4.52 -6.73
CA HIS A 545 -14.96 -4.48 -5.29
C HIS A 545 -15.46 -5.80 -4.72
N TRP A 546 -15.96 -6.71 -5.55
CA TRP A 546 -16.53 -7.96 -5.09
C TRP A 546 -15.81 -9.17 -5.66
N ARG A 547 -15.46 -10.09 -4.78
CA ARG A 547 -14.93 -11.40 -5.18
C ARG A 547 -15.58 -12.54 -4.40
N GLY A 548 -15.80 -13.66 -5.05
CA GLY A 548 -16.14 -14.92 -4.42
C GLY A 548 -14.88 -15.71 -4.10
N ALA A 549 -14.94 -16.56 -3.09
CA ALA A 549 -13.86 -17.44 -2.66
C ALA A 549 -14.32 -18.87 -2.49
N LEU A 550 -13.47 -19.82 -2.84
CA LEU A 550 -13.60 -21.25 -2.52
C LEU A 550 -12.31 -21.67 -1.82
N PHE A 551 -12.42 -22.41 -0.73
CA PHE A 551 -11.24 -22.79 0.03
C PHE A 551 -11.28 -24.24 0.53
N ALA A 552 -10.10 -24.77 0.76
CA ALA A 552 -9.86 -26.02 1.46
C ALA A 552 -8.74 -25.79 2.50
N ASP A 553 -9.03 -26.17 3.72
CA ASP A 553 -8.09 -26.06 4.84
C ASP A 553 -7.85 -27.47 5.43
N GLY A 554 -6.65 -27.72 5.91
CA GLY A 554 -6.33 -28.97 6.59
C GLY A 554 -5.18 -28.79 7.55
N GLY A 555 -5.12 -29.63 8.57
CA GLY A 555 -4.01 -29.58 9.50
C GLY A 555 -4.13 -30.59 10.64
N SER A 556 -3.09 -30.61 11.45
CA SER A 556 -2.96 -31.46 12.62
C SER A 556 -2.23 -30.72 13.73
N VAL A 557 -2.69 -30.89 14.94
CA VAL A 557 -2.00 -30.45 16.17
C VAL A 557 -1.99 -31.59 17.17
N ASN A 558 -0.80 -32.01 17.63
CA ASN A 558 -0.66 -33.16 18.53
C ASN A 558 0.59 -33.05 19.44
N ASN A 559 0.74 -33.99 20.35
CA ASN A 559 1.88 -34.11 21.29
C ASN A 559 2.86 -35.24 20.93
N GLN A 560 2.60 -36.01 19.87
CA GLN A 560 3.36 -37.20 19.50
C GLN A 560 3.49 -37.29 17.97
N ASP A 561 4.23 -38.26 17.47
CA ASP A 561 4.49 -38.46 16.04
C ASP A 561 3.25 -38.90 15.22
N LYS A 562 2.08 -39.05 15.84
CA LYS A 562 0.83 -39.32 15.13
C LYS A 562 0.22 -38.03 14.64
N LEU A 563 0.13 -37.89 13.33
CA LEU A 563 -0.54 -36.77 12.67
C LEU A 563 -2.00 -37.13 12.43
N ASP A 564 -2.90 -36.69 13.33
CA ASP A 564 -4.34 -36.80 13.14
C ASP A 564 -4.82 -35.55 12.36
N PHE A 565 -4.97 -35.70 11.05
CA PHE A 565 -5.36 -34.59 10.19
C PHE A 565 -6.87 -34.37 10.23
N VAL A 566 -7.24 -33.10 10.35
CA VAL A 566 -8.59 -32.60 10.15
C VAL A 566 -8.65 -31.73 8.88
N TYR A 567 -9.80 -31.76 8.20
CA TYR A 567 -10.02 -31.10 6.94
C TYR A 567 -11.31 -30.31 6.95
N SER A 568 -11.33 -29.21 6.25
CA SER A 568 -12.54 -28.43 5.97
C SER A 568 -12.53 -27.85 4.57
N ILE A 569 -13.71 -27.62 4.03
CA ILE A 569 -13.93 -26.91 2.78
C ILE A 569 -14.92 -25.77 3.02
N GLY A 570 -14.94 -24.82 2.13
CA GLY A 570 -15.92 -23.76 2.25
C GLY A 570 -15.91 -22.77 1.11
N SER A 571 -16.80 -21.80 1.23
CA SER A 571 -16.95 -20.71 0.29
C SER A 571 -17.07 -19.39 1.02
N GLY A 572 -16.78 -18.29 0.33
CA GLY A 572 -16.89 -16.97 0.91
C GLY A 572 -17.20 -15.89 -0.13
N ILE A 573 -17.57 -14.74 0.37
CA ILE A 573 -17.72 -13.52 -0.40
C ILE A 573 -16.93 -12.40 0.28
N HIS A 574 -16.15 -11.65 -0.50
CA HIS A 574 -15.32 -10.59 0.01
C HIS A 574 -15.69 -9.28 -0.68
N TYR A 575 -15.79 -8.22 0.10
CA TYR A 575 -15.95 -6.86 -0.39
C TYR A 575 -14.68 -6.05 -0.13
N ILE A 576 -14.07 -5.54 -1.19
CA ILE A 576 -12.84 -4.76 -1.11
C ILE A 576 -13.22 -3.30 -0.80
N SER A 577 -13.04 -2.92 0.45
CA SER A 577 -13.31 -1.56 0.92
C SER A 577 -12.02 -0.73 0.97
N PRO A 578 -12.11 0.62 1.05
CA PRO A 578 -10.95 1.49 1.22
C PRO A 578 -10.11 1.22 2.49
N ILE A 579 -10.69 0.53 3.47
CA ILE A 579 -10.04 0.16 4.74
C ILE A 579 -9.58 -1.29 4.79
N GLY A 580 -9.71 -2.03 3.68
CA GLY A 580 -9.35 -3.44 3.54
C GLY A 580 -10.53 -4.35 3.23
N PRO A 581 -10.27 -5.61 2.91
CA PRO A 581 -11.31 -6.57 2.58
C PRO A 581 -12.21 -6.88 3.79
N ILE A 582 -13.52 -6.82 3.57
CA ILE A 582 -14.55 -7.36 4.46
C ILE A 582 -14.85 -8.76 3.94
N ARG A 583 -14.63 -9.78 4.76
CA ARG A 583 -14.74 -11.18 4.39
C ARG A 583 -15.85 -11.86 5.16
N PHE A 584 -16.71 -12.56 4.44
CA PHE A 584 -17.68 -13.46 4.98
C PHE A 584 -17.43 -14.85 4.40
N ALA A 585 -17.25 -15.85 5.24
CA ALA A 585 -16.97 -17.22 4.83
C ALA A 585 -17.80 -18.24 5.58
N LEU A 586 -18.14 -19.32 4.89
CA LEU A 586 -18.83 -20.49 5.42
C LEU A 586 -17.89 -21.69 5.30
N GLY A 587 -17.47 -22.25 6.43
CA GLY A 587 -16.64 -23.44 6.50
C GLY A 587 -17.41 -24.67 6.96
N TYR A 588 -17.14 -25.82 6.36
CA TYR A 588 -17.71 -27.10 6.73
C TYR A 588 -16.61 -28.12 7.06
N PRO A 589 -16.58 -28.69 8.27
CA PRO A 589 -15.58 -29.68 8.67
C PRO A 589 -15.90 -31.03 8.07
N LEU A 590 -14.98 -31.61 7.30
CA LEU A 590 -15.16 -32.93 6.68
C LEU A 590 -14.82 -34.09 7.63
N SER A 591 -13.98 -33.82 8.63
CA SER A 591 -13.45 -34.84 9.56
C SER A 591 -14.00 -34.74 10.99
N ALA A 592 -15.01 -33.91 11.25
CA ALA A 592 -15.65 -33.82 12.55
C ALA A 592 -16.67 -34.93 12.78
N GLU A 593 -16.78 -35.46 14.02
CA GLU A 593 -17.78 -36.44 14.40
C GLU A 593 -19.22 -35.92 14.21
N ASN A 594 -19.43 -34.65 14.54
CA ASN A 594 -20.70 -33.93 14.36
C ASN A 594 -20.47 -32.67 13.51
N PRO A 595 -20.46 -32.82 12.17
CA PRO A 595 -20.13 -31.71 11.29
C PRO A 595 -21.24 -30.66 11.26
N SER A 596 -20.90 -29.39 11.44
CA SER A 596 -21.80 -28.25 11.33
C SER A 596 -21.17 -27.11 10.61
N TRP A 597 -21.97 -26.33 9.87
CA TRP A 597 -21.49 -25.12 9.19
C TRP A 597 -21.01 -24.08 10.19
N ARG A 598 -19.88 -23.43 9.87
CA ARG A 598 -19.35 -22.32 10.63
C ARG A 598 -19.28 -21.07 9.78
N VAL A 599 -19.75 -19.99 10.38
CA VAL A 599 -19.73 -18.64 9.78
C VAL A 599 -18.50 -17.91 10.31
N HIS A 600 -17.74 -17.34 9.40
CA HIS A 600 -16.62 -16.45 9.73
C HIS A 600 -16.85 -15.09 9.11
N PHE A 601 -16.61 -14.07 9.90
CA PHE A 601 -16.64 -12.67 9.46
C PHE A 601 -15.37 -11.98 9.93
N SER A 602 -14.68 -11.29 9.02
CA SER A 602 -13.49 -10.53 9.37
C SER A 602 -13.31 -9.29 8.50
N ILE A 603 -12.66 -8.28 9.06
CA ILE A 603 -12.27 -7.04 8.38
C ILE A 603 -10.78 -6.83 8.61
N GLY A 604 -10.01 -6.51 7.57
CA GLY A 604 -8.60 -6.17 7.72
C GLY A 604 -7.75 -6.45 6.49
N ALA A 605 -6.50 -5.99 6.54
CA ALA A 605 -5.54 -6.18 5.47
C ALA A 605 -5.23 -7.67 5.18
N GLU A 606 -4.77 -7.95 3.97
CA GLU A 606 -4.51 -9.31 3.50
C GLU A 606 -3.12 -9.85 3.92
N LEU A 607 -2.10 -8.99 4.01
CA LEU A 607 -0.70 -9.38 4.28
C LEU A 607 -0.17 -8.85 5.60
#